data_c2772e7fbdb8635915f94e3b19bb6a48
#
_entry.id   c2772e7fbdb8635915f94e3b19bb6a48
#
_cell.length_a   1.000
_cell.length_b   1.000
_cell.length_c   1.000
_cell.angle_alpha   90.00
_cell.angle_beta   90.00
_cell.angle_gamma   90.00
#
_symmetry.space_group_name_H-M   'P 1'
#
loop_
_entity.id
_entity.type
_entity.pdbx_description
1 polymer ?
#
loop_
_entity_poly.entity_id
_entity_poly.type
_entity_poly.pdbx_seq_one_letter_code
_entity_poly.pdbx_strand_id
1 'polypeptide(L)'
;QILAAYELPGTILDIARYGKGHINDTFCVSCRTPEGGTVQLILQGLSQAAFPHPEEVMENFVGITSYLRREILAEGGDPSRETLSLVKTRDGADFVTDNRGRVWRLMPFIENADCYQSATPELFAASGRAFGRFQYMLRDYPAQTLHETIPHFHDTEVRFNQFLAALEADKLNRAKGVSAEIQFFLARKEDCGVALRALREGKLPLRVTHNDTKLN
;
A
#
# COMPACT_ATOMS: atom_id res chain seq x y z
N GLN A 1 10.81 0.61 23.03
CA GLN A 1 11.89 -0.26 22.52
C GLN A 1 12.13 -0.01 21.02
N ILE A 2 11.12 -0.13 20.14
CA ILE A 2 11.27 0.03 18.69
C ILE A 2 11.84 1.40 18.31
N LEU A 3 11.25 2.49 18.82
CA LEU A 3 11.68 3.86 18.53
C LEU A 3 13.11 4.18 18.96
N ALA A 4 13.67 3.44 19.92
CA ALA A 4 15.06 3.63 20.36
C ALA A 4 16.09 3.27 19.27
N ALA A 5 15.71 2.46 18.29
CA ALA A 5 16.56 2.11 17.16
C ALA A 5 16.66 3.23 16.10
N TYR A 6 15.78 4.22 16.13
CA TYR A 6 15.74 5.30 15.15
C TYR A 6 16.41 6.58 15.65
N GLU A 7 16.94 7.39 14.74
CA GLU A 7 17.32 8.77 15.01
C GLU A 7 16.11 9.67 14.96
N LEU A 8 15.54 9.90 16.15
CA LEU A 8 14.36 10.76 16.26
C LEU A 8 14.76 12.25 16.19
N PRO A 9 13.91 13.13 15.64
CA PRO A 9 14.18 14.56 15.52
C PRO A 9 14.17 15.30 16.87
N GLY A 10 13.96 14.59 17.97
CA GLY A 10 13.94 15.17 19.32
C GLY A 10 13.32 14.25 20.35
N THR A 11 12.82 14.83 21.44
CA THR A 11 12.21 14.09 22.55
C THR A 11 10.77 13.71 22.24
N ILE A 12 10.41 12.45 22.48
CA ILE A 12 9.03 11.96 22.31
C ILE A 12 8.12 12.66 23.31
N LEU A 13 7.06 13.30 22.81
CA LEU A 13 6.00 13.93 23.59
C LEU A 13 4.82 12.98 23.78
N ASP A 14 4.41 12.31 22.69
CA ASP A 14 3.23 11.46 22.68
C ASP A 14 3.34 10.36 21.61
N ILE A 15 2.65 9.25 21.84
CA ILE A 15 2.48 8.15 20.90
C ILE A 15 0.99 7.73 20.95
N ALA A 16 0.24 8.06 19.91
CA ALA A 16 -1.16 7.73 19.81
C ALA A 16 -1.46 6.82 18.62
N ARG A 17 -2.45 5.93 18.76
CA ARG A 17 -2.93 5.15 17.62
C ARG A 17 -3.48 6.07 16.54
N TYR A 18 -3.13 5.81 15.27
CA TYR A 18 -3.47 6.68 14.15
C TYR A 18 -4.21 5.92 13.05
N GLY A 19 -5.25 6.57 12.50
CA GLY A 19 -6.04 6.03 11.41
C GLY A 19 -7.05 4.96 11.81
N LYS A 20 -7.84 4.51 10.82
CA LYS A 20 -8.89 3.48 10.96
C LYS A 20 -8.54 2.18 10.25
N GLY A 21 -7.28 2.02 9.80
CA GLY A 21 -6.81 0.81 9.13
C GLY A 21 -6.86 -0.41 10.06
N HIS A 22 -7.23 -1.57 9.51
CA HIS A 22 -7.40 -2.81 10.28
C HIS A 22 -6.30 -3.85 10.01
N ILE A 23 -5.42 -3.59 9.05
CA ILE A 23 -4.37 -4.55 8.66
C ILE A 23 -3.11 -4.31 9.49
N ASN A 24 -2.56 -3.11 9.43
CA ASN A 24 -1.33 -2.73 10.12
C ASN A 24 -1.64 -1.94 11.40
N ASP A 25 -0.78 -2.09 12.42
CA ASP A 25 -0.83 -1.19 13.57
C ASP A 25 -0.08 0.10 13.25
N THR A 26 -0.80 1.21 13.29
CA THR A 26 -0.25 2.52 12.94
C THR A 26 -0.36 3.48 14.11
N PHE A 27 0.73 4.18 14.40
CA PHE A 27 0.84 5.15 15.49
C PHE A 27 1.40 6.46 14.96
N CYS A 28 0.86 7.58 15.42
CA CYS A 28 1.46 8.89 15.28
C CYS A 28 2.38 9.13 16.47
N VAL A 29 3.63 9.47 16.21
CA VAL A 29 4.64 9.79 17.20
C VAL A 29 4.95 11.27 17.10
N SER A 30 4.66 12.02 18.16
CA SER A 30 4.95 13.46 18.24
C SER A 30 6.27 13.68 18.99
N CYS A 31 7.21 14.39 18.39
CA CYS A 31 8.51 14.71 18.94
C CYS A 31 8.70 16.22 19.07
N ARG A 32 9.29 16.67 20.19
CA ARG A 32 9.74 18.04 20.37
C ARG A 32 11.17 18.17 19.88
N THR A 33 11.38 19.05 18.89
CA THR A 33 12.75 19.33 18.40
C THR A 33 13.55 20.17 19.41
N PRO A 34 14.88 20.19 19.31
CA PRO A 34 15.73 21.04 20.17
C PRO A 34 15.39 22.53 20.07
N GLU A 35 14.90 22.98 18.90
CA GLU A 35 14.50 24.36 18.62
C GLU A 35 13.12 24.70 19.20
N GLY A 36 12.42 23.75 19.85
CA GLY A 36 11.14 23.93 20.49
C GLY A 36 9.92 23.68 19.58
N GLY A 37 10.14 23.30 18.31
CA GLY A 37 9.08 22.90 17.38
C GLY A 37 8.54 21.50 17.70
N THR A 38 7.48 21.10 16.99
CA THR A 38 6.92 19.74 17.04
C THR A 38 6.97 19.12 15.65
N VAL A 39 7.47 17.89 15.58
CA VAL A 39 7.50 17.06 14.35
C VAL A 39 6.71 15.79 14.63
N GLN A 40 5.91 15.38 13.66
CA GLN A 40 5.17 14.13 13.73
C GLN A 40 5.79 13.08 12.79
N LEU A 41 5.72 11.83 13.23
CA LEU A 41 6.17 10.65 12.49
C LEU A 41 5.09 9.58 12.54
N ILE A 42 5.07 8.70 11.55
CA ILE A 42 4.21 7.52 11.51
C ILE A 42 5.04 6.28 11.79
N LEU A 43 4.81 5.65 12.93
CA LEU A 43 5.33 4.31 13.24
C LEU A 43 4.29 3.27 12.81
N GLN A 44 4.69 2.33 11.95
CA GLN A 44 3.80 1.30 11.45
C GLN A 44 4.42 -0.10 11.61
N GLY A 45 3.67 -0.98 12.30
CA GLY A 45 3.99 -2.40 12.41
C GLY A 45 3.21 -3.20 11.36
N LEU A 46 3.93 -3.92 10.49
CA LEU A 46 3.34 -4.72 9.44
C LEU A 46 2.61 -5.94 10.01
N SER A 47 1.47 -6.28 9.44
CA SER A 47 0.68 -7.45 9.82
C SER A 47 1.31 -8.73 9.26
N GLN A 48 1.82 -9.60 10.11
CA GLN A 48 2.34 -10.91 9.69
C GLN A 48 1.25 -11.83 9.13
N ALA A 49 -0.01 -11.63 9.54
CA ALA A 49 -1.13 -12.40 9.02
C ALA A 49 -1.50 -12.01 7.57
N ALA A 50 -1.34 -10.72 7.22
CA ALA A 50 -1.58 -10.24 5.87
C ALA A 50 -0.34 -10.39 4.96
N PHE A 51 0.86 -10.24 5.53
CA PHE A 51 2.14 -10.27 4.82
C PHE A 51 3.05 -11.32 5.45
N PRO A 52 3.05 -12.57 4.94
CA PRO A 52 3.89 -13.65 5.47
C PRO A 52 5.39 -13.33 5.41
N HIS A 53 5.80 -12.54 4.42
CA HIS A 53 7.18 -12.10 4.18
C HIS A 53 7.26 -10.58 4.22
N PRO A 54 7.25 -9.96 5.43
CA PRO A 54 7.20 -8.50 5.57
C PRO A 54 8.48 -7.79 5.06
N GLU A 55 9.61 -8.48 5.00
CA GLU A 55 10.84 -8.00 4.36
C GLU A 55 10.66 -7.76 2.85
N GLU A 56 9.94 -8.61 2.14
CA GLU A 56 9.61 -8.42 0.72
C GLU A 56 8.72 -7.18 0.51
N VAL A 57 7.81 -6.92 1.46
CA VAL A 57 7.01 -5.67 1.46
C VAL A 57 7.93 -4.45 1.58
N MET A 58 8.96 -4.53 2.43
CA MET A 58 9.90 -3.44 2.62
C MET A 58 10.83 -3.27 1.41
N GLU A 59 11.27 -4.34 0.77
CA GLU A 59 12.05 -4.28 -0.48
C GLU A 59 11.25 -3.60 -1.59
N ASN A 60 9.99 -3.99 -1.79
CA ASN A 60 9.08 -3.33 -2.72
C ASN A 60 8.91 -1.85 -2.40
N PHE A 61 8.67 -1.53 -1.12
CA PHE A 61 8.47 -0.16 -0.67
C PHE A 61 9.70 0.72 -0.96
N VAL A 62 10.89 0.25 -0.58
CA VAL A 62 12.15 0.97 -0.79
C VAL A 62 12.46 1.11 -2.28
N GLY A 63 12.28 0.06 -3.05
CA GLY A 63 12.51 0.09 -4.50
C GLY A 63 11.64 1.12 -5.20
N ILE A 64 10.33 1.10 -4.97
CA ILE A 64 9.37 2.03 -5.58
C ILE A 64 9.61 3.47 -5.11
N THR A 65 9.73 3.71 -3.81
CA THR A 65 9.86 5.09 -3.30
C THR A 65 11.19 5.73 -3.67
N SER A 66 12.28 4.95 -3.72
CA SER A 66 13.58 5.43 -4.20
C SER A 66 13.56 5.78 -5.68
N TYR A 67 12.89 4.98 -6.48
CA TYR A 67 12.70 5.24 -7.90
C TYR A 67 11.88 6.52 -8.11
N LEU A 68 10.72 6.62 -7.47
CA LEU A 68 9.86 7.80 -7.53
C LEU A 68 10.60 9.06 -7.09
N ARG A 69 11.37 8.98 -5.99
CA ARG A 69 12.18 10.12 -5.53
C ARG A 69 13.12 10.63 -6.60
N ARG A 70 13.78 9.76 -7.34
CA ARG A 70 14.69 10.13 -8.44
C ARG A 70 13.92 10.80 -9.58
N GLU A 71 12.80 10.21 -10.02
CA GLU A 71 11.99 10.76 -11.11
C GLU A 71 11.40 12.13 -10.73
N ILE A 72 10.88 12.29 -9.51
CA ILE A 72 10.34 13.56 -8.99
C ILE A 72 11.42 14.64 -8.99
N LEU A 73 12.63 14.34 -8.50
CA LEU A 73 13.74 15.29 -8.52
C LEU A 73 14.17 15.67 -9.95
N ALA A 74 14.18 14.72 -10.87
CA ALA A 74 14.50 14.95 -12.27
C ALA A 74 13.49 15.90 -12.96
N GLU A 75 12.22 15.86 -12.52
CA GLU A 75 11.15 16.76 -12.98
C GLU A 75 11.11 18.10 -12.21
N GLY A 76 12.00 18.31 -11.22
CA GLY A 76 12.03 19.53 -10.39
C GLY A 76 10.94 19.58 -9.33
N GLY A 77 10.33 18.43 -8.98
CA GLY A 77 9.32 18.29 -7.94
C GLY A 77 9.89 18.15 -6.54
N ASP A 78 9.00 18.05 -5.55
CA ASP A 78 9.34 17.87 -4.12
C ASP A 78 9.04 16.44 -3.64
N PRO A 79 10.06 15.58 -3.50
CA PRO A 79 9.85 14.20 -3.03
C PRO A 79 9.36 14.11 -1.59
N SER A 80 9.48 15.17 -0.78
CA SER A 80 8.93 15.15 0.58
C SER A 80 7.39 15.19 0.60
N ARG A 81 6.79 15.65 -0.48
CA ARG A 81 5.32 15.78 -0.67
C ARG A 81 4.75 14.78 -1.66
N GLU A 82 5.55 14.30 -2.62
CA GLU A 82 5.06 13.56 -3.77
C GLU A 82 5.32 12.05 -3.70
N THR A 83 6.15 11.60 -2.74
CA THR A 83 6.34 10.16 -2.45
C THR A 83 6.55 9.93 -0.96
N LEU A 84 6.38 8.69 -0.53
CA LEU A 84 6.71 8.28 0.84
C LEU A 84 8.22 8.13 1.00
N SER A 85 8.70 8.27 2.25
CA SER A 85 10.09 8.02 2.61
C SER A 85 10.17 7.31 3.96
N LEU A 86 11.32 6.72 4.26
CA LEU A 86 11.60 6.08 5.52
C LEU A 86 12.57 6.93 6.35
N VAL A 87 12.34 6.96 7.66
CA VAL A 87 13.36 7.36 8.62
C VAL A 87 14.26 6.15 8.85
N LYS A 88 15.55 6.30 8.59
CA LYS A 88 16.51 5.22 8.81
C LYS A 88 16.74 4.96 10.30
N THR A 89 17.07 3.73 10.60
CA THR A 89 17.59 3.38 11.94
C THR A 89 18.98 3.96 12.16
N ARG A 90 19.47 3.96 13.40
CA ARG A 90 20.82 4.46 13.76
C ARG A 90 21.95 3.71 13.07
N ASP A 91 21.73 2.45 12.71
CA ASP A 91 22.65 1.60 11.95
C ASP A 91 22.38 1.64 10.43
N GLY A 92 21.48 2.52 9.97
CA GLY A 92 21.19 2.77 8.55
C GLY A 92 20.18 1.83 7.91
N ALA A 93 19.52 0.93 8.67
CA ALA A 93 18.50 0.04 8.15
C ALA A 93 17.18 0.79 7.84
N ASP A 94 16.33 0.17 7.01
CA ASP A 94 15.04 0.71 6.59
C ASP A 94 13.90 0.41 7.58
N PHE A 95 14.08 -0.58 8.44
CA PHE A 95 13.09 -1.04 9.41
C PHE A 95 13.75 -1.74 10.60
N VAL A 96 12.94 -2.01 11.60
CA VAL A 96 13.33 -2.78 12.79
C VAL A 96 12.46 -4.02 12.90
N THR A 97 13.04 -5.15 13.25
CA THR A 97 12.28 -6.35 13.62
C THR A 97 12.26 -6.46 15.14
N ASP A 98 11.07 -6.61 15.73
CA ASP A 98 10.93 -6.80 17.15
C ASP A 98 11.23 -8.25 17.59
N ASN A 99 11.20 -8.50 18.89
CA ASN A 99 11.47 -9.83 19.47
C ASN A 99 10.41 -10.90 19.16
N ARG A 100 9.33 -10.52 18.48
CA ARG A 100 8.28 -11.42 17.96
C ARG A 100 8.37 -11.64 16.45
N GLY A 101 9.43 -11.10 15.82
CA GLY A 101 9.63 -11.18 14.37
C GLY A 101 8.79 -10.18 13.56
N ARG A 102 8.12 -9.23 14.21
CA ARG A 102 7.30 -8.25 13.51
C ARG A 102 8.16 -7.10 13.00
N VAL A 103 7.97 -6.74 11.74
CA VAL A 103 8.64 -5.61 11.09
C VAL A 103 7.93 -4.30 11.42
N TRP A 104 8.72 -3.29 11.81
CA TRP A 104 8.30 -1.93 12.10
C TRP A 104 9.06 -0.94 11.25
N ARG A 105 8.34 -0.01 10.62
CA ARG A 105 8.92 1.08 9.84
C ARG A 105 8.49 2.43 10.41
N LEU A 106 9.35 3.43 10.24
CA LEU A 106 9.10 4.80 10.66
C LEU A 106 9.14 5.71 9.43
N MET A 107 8.16 6.57 9.30
CA MET A 107 7.98 7.48 8.16
C MET A 107 7.72 8.89 8.65
N PRO A 108 8.10 9.94 7.91
CA PRO A 108 7.60 11.29 8.16
C PRO A 108 6.07 11.34 8.07
N PHE A 109 5.45 12.13 8.93
CA PHE A 109 4.03 12.46 8.79
C PHE A 109 3.86 13.50 7.67
N ILE A 110 2.89 13.29 6.79
CA ILE A 110 2.57 14.25 5.73
C ILE A 110 1.51 15.20 6.25
N GLU A 111 1.93 16.41 6.60
CA GLU A 111 1.03 17.47 7.09
C GLU A 111 0.16 18.03 5.98
N ASN A 112 -0.96 18.67 6.36
CA ASN A 112 -1.89 19.34 5.42
C ASN A 112 -2.39 18.41 4.31
N ALA A 113 -2.69 17.15 4.65
CA ALA A 113 -3.33 16.17 3.78
C ALA A 113 -4.72 15.82 4.34
N ASP A 114 -5.73 15.86 3.49
CA ASP A 114 -7.11 15.54 3.84
C ASP A 114 -7.54 14.18 3.26
N CYS A 115 -8.38 13.48 4.03
CA CYS A 115 -9.03 12.23 3.59
C CYS A 115 -10.51 12.51 3.32
N TYR A 116 -11.01 12.08 2.16
CA TYR A 116 -12.38 12.33 1.75
C TYR A 116 -13.19 11.03 1.72
N GLN A 117 -14.36 11.05 2.38
CA GLN A 117 -15.29 9.90 2.38
C GLN A 117 -16.10 9.80 1.07
N SER A 118 -16.25 10.93 0.38
CA SER A 118 -16.93 11.02 -0.93
C SER A 118 -16.18 11.99 -1.84
N ALA A 119 -16.27 11.76 -3.14
CA ALA A 119 -15.62 12.61 -4.12
C ALA A 119 -16.63 13.57 -4.78
N THR A 120 -16.25 14.86 -4.92
CA THR A 120 -16.82 15.72 -5.96
C THR A 120 -16.20 15.36 -7.33
N PRO A 121 -16.83 15.75 -8.47
CA PRO A 121 -16.21 15.55 -9.78
C PRO A 121 -14.79 16.09 -9.89
N GLU A 122 -14.50 17.24 -9.26
CA GLU A 122 -13.18 17.87 -9.25
C GLU A 122 -12.14 17.06 -8.47
N LEU A 123 -12.52 16.57 -7.27
CA LEU A 123 -11.68 15.68 -6.45
C LEU A 123 -11.40 14.35 -7.17
N PHE A 124 -12.44 13.79 -7.80
CA PHE A 124 -12.28 12.57 -8.58
C PHE A 124 -11.34 12.76 -9.77
N ALA A 125 -11.47 13.88 -10.50
CA ALA A 125 -10.56 14.23 -11.57
C ALA A 125 -9.12 14.48 -11.08
N ALA A 126 -8.96 15.12 -9.91
CA ALA A 126 -7.65 15.31 -9.28
C ALA A 126 -7.01 13.98 -8.89
N SER A 127 -7.79 13.06 -8.30
CA SER A 127 -7.35 11.70 -7.99
C SER A 127 -6.90 10.95 -9.24
N GLY A 128 -7.70 10.99 -10.31
CA GLY A 128 -7.33 10.37 -11.60
C GLY A 128 -6.01 10.90 -12.16
N ARG A 129 -5.78 12.22 -12.07
CA ARG A 129 -4.47 12.82 -12.46
C ARG A 129 -3.32 12.33 -11.59
N ALA A 130 -3.52 12.27 -10.27
CA ALA A 130 -2.48 11.82 -9.34
C ALA A 130 -2.08 10.35 -9.60
N PHE A 131 -3.05 9.45 -9.74
CA PHE A 131 -2.76 8.04 -10.07
C PHE A 131 -2.21 7.88 -11.48
N GLY A 132 -2.68 8.66 -12.46
CA GLY A 132 -2.11 8.68 -13.81
C GLY A 132 -0.64 9.12 -13.81
N ARG A 133 -0.30 10.15 -13.02
CA ARG A 133 1.10 10.60 -12.84
C ARG A 133 1.95 9.54 -12.15
N PHE A 134 1.44 8.89 -11.11
CA PHE A 134 2.11 7.79 -10.45
C PHE A 134 2.48 6.66 -11.43
N GLN A 135 1.52 6.22 -12.25
CA GLN A 135 1.77 5.20 -13.28
C GLN A 135 2.76 5.68 -14.35
N TYR A 136 2.67 6.94 -14.75
CA TYR A 136 3.60 7.52 -15.73
C TYR A 136 5.04 7.55 -15.21
N MET A 137 5.26 7.98 -13.97
CA MET A 137 6.60 8.00 -13.36
C MET A 137 7.19 6.59 -13.23
N LEU A 138 6.36 5.58 -13.01
CA LEU A 138 6.79 4.18 -12.87
C LEU A 138 6.76 3.37 -14.18
N ARG A 139 6.52 4.01 -15.32
CA ARG A 139 6.40 3.33 -16.62
C ARG A 139 7.62 2.49 -17.02
N ASP A 140 8.80 2.92 -16.60
CA ASP A 140 10.08 2.28 -16.91
C ASP A 140 10.68 1.53 -15.69
N TYR A 141 9.93 1.44 -14.58
CA TYR A 141 10.33 0.63 -13.44
C TYR A 141 10.31 -0.86 -13.82
N PRO A 142 11.35 -1.64 -13.48
CA PRO A 142 11.41 -3.07 -13.79
C PRO A 142 10.41 -3.85 -12.91
N ALA A 143 9.14 -3.85 -13.29
CA ALA A 143 8.03 -4.41 -12.49
C ALA A 143 8.23 -5.88 -12.09
N GLN A 144 9.02 -6.65 -12.87
CA GLN A 144 9.38 -8.03 -12.56
C GLN A 144 10.28 -8.19 -11.32
N THR A 145 10.85 -7.11 -10.79
CA THR A 145 11.65 -7.12 -9.55
C THR A 145 10.80 -7.05 -8.30
N LEU A 146 9.50 -6.74 -8.44
CA LEU A 146 8.60 -6.67 -7.29
C LEU A 146 8.19 -8.08 -6.84
N HIS A 147 8.17 -8.26 -5.53
CA HIS A 147 7.62 -9.45 -4.88
C HIS A 147 6.09 -9.40 -4.87
N GLU A 148 5.44 -10.52 -5.10
CA GLU A 148 4.00 -10.69 -4.90
C GLU A 148 3.73 -10.97 -3.42
N THR A 149 3.62 -9.92 -2.61
CA THR A 149 3.55 -10.01 -1.14
C THR A 149 2.28 -10.66 -0.59
N ILE A 150 1.22 -10.72 -1.39
CA ILE A 150 -0.01 -11.50 -1.12
C ILE A 150 -0.30 -12.31 -2.38
N PRO A 151 0.07 -13.60 -2.43
CA PRO A 151 -0.07 -14.41 -3.62
C PRO A 151 -1.50 -14.44 -4.18
N HIS A 152 -1.63 -14.25 -5.49
CA HIS A 152 -2.90 -14.26 -6.21
C HIS A 152 -3.95 -13.25 -5.71
N PHE A 153 -3.54 -12.19 -5.00
CA PHE A 153 -4.49 -11.23 -4.42
C PHE A 153 -5.36 -10.56 -5.48
N HIS A 154 -4.79 -10.20 -6.61
CA HIS A 154 -5.47 -9.59 -7.76
C HIS A 154 -5.64 -10.54 -8.96
N ASP A 155 -5.44 -11.84 -8.77
CA ASP A 155 -5.71 -12.86 -9.80
C ASP A 155 -7.21 -13.16 -9.84
N THR A 156 -7.91 -12.57 -10.81
CA THR A 156 -9.36 -12.67 -10.91
C THR A 156 -9.82 -14.08 -11.27
N GLU A 157 -9.01 -14.89 -11.99
CA GLU A 157 -9.31 -16.30 -12.29
C GLU A 157 -9.29 -17.11 -10.97
N VAL A 158 -8.28 -16.92 -10.12
CA VAL A 158 -8.19 -17.57 -8.81
C VAL A 158 -9.34 -17.12 -7.90
N ARG A 159 -9.66 -15.83 -7.88
CA ARG A 159 -10.80 -15.29 -7.10
C ARG A 159 -12.13 -15.88 -7.56
N PHE A 160 -12.33 -16.04 -8.87
CA PHE A 160 -13.52 -16.67 -9.41
C PHE A 160 -13.64 -18.14 -8.99
N ASN A 161 -12.55 -18.90 -9.01
CA ASN A 161 -12.54 -20.29 -8.53
C ASN A 161 -12.84 -20.38 -7.02
N GLN A 162 -12.33 -19.46 -6.21
CA GLN A 162 -12.68 -19.35 -4.79
C GLN A 162 -14.16 -19.04 -4.59
N PHE A 163 -14.75 -18.17 -5.42
CA PHE A 163 -16.18 -17.91 -5.42
C PHE A 163 -17.00 -19.16 -5.74
N LEU A 164 -16.61 -19.96 -6.76
CA LEU A 164 -17.30 -21.21 -7.08
C LEU A 164 -17.25 -22.21 -5.91
N ALA A 165 -16.09 -22.37 -5.28
CA ALA A 165 -15.92 -23.26 -4.12
C ALA A 165 -16.77 -22.79 -2.91
N ALA A 166 -16.82 -21.47 -2.68
CA ALA A 166 -17.66 -20.91 -1.61
C ALA A 166 -19.17 -21.08 -1.90
N LEU A 167 -19.57 -20.97 -3.17
CA LEU A 167 -20.94 -21.18 -3.60
C LEU A 167 -21.37 -22.65 -3.45
N GLU A 168 -20.50 -23.59 -3.85
CA GLU A 168 -20.74 -25.03 -3.67
C GLU A 168 -20.86 -25.40 -2.18
N ALA A 169 -20.02 -24.84 -1.33
CA ALA A 169 -20.02 -25.09 0.11
C ALA A 169 -21.26 -24.50 0.81
N ASP A 170 -21.74 -23.34 0.39
CA ASP A 170 -22.85 -22.54 0.94
C ASP A 170 -23.09 -22.73 2.46
N LYS A 171 -22.04 -22.68 3.26
CA LYS A 171 -22.02 -23.07 4.68
C LYS A 171 -23.11 -22.43 5.54
N LEU A 172 -23.63 -21.29 5.12
CA LEU A 172 -24.64 -20.51 5.84
C LEU A 172 -25.98 -20.44 5.09
N ASN A 173 -26.16 -21.21 4.01
CA ASN A 173 -27.36 -21.26 3.19
C ASN A 173 -27.81 -19.86 2.69
N ARG A 174 -26.85 -19.01 2.29
CA ARG A 174 -27.10 -17.63 1.83
C ARG A 174 -27.24 -17.51 0.32
N ALA A 175 -26.76 -18.50 -0.45
CA ALA A 175 -26.70 -18.44 -1.92
C ALA A 175 -28.06 -18.17 -2.56
N LYS A 176 -29.13 -18.82 -2.08
CA LYS A 176 -30.47 -18.61 -2.61
C LYS A 176 -31.03 -17.19 -2.48
N GLY A 177 -30.51 -16.42 -1.46
CA GLY A 177 -30.92 -15.03 -1.25
C GLY A 177 -30.25 -14.02 -2.19
N VAL A 178 -29.22 -14.46 -2.93
CA VAL A 178 -28.40 -13.61 -3.83
C VAL A 178 -28.22 -14.28 -5.20
N SER A 179 -29.25 -14.98 -5.68
CA SER A 179 -29.19 -15.76 -6.91
C SER A 179 -28.95 -14.91 -8.16
N ALA A 180 -29.48 -13.69 -8.20
CA ALA A 180 -29.28 -12.76 -9.32
C ALA A 180 -27.82 -12.33 -9.43
N GLU A 181 -27.18 -12.00 -8.32
CA GLU A 181 -25.75 -11.64 -8.24
C GLU A 181 -24.87 -12.83 -8.61
N ILE A 182 -25.22 -14.04 -8.15
CA ILE A 182 -24.51 -15.26 -8.53
C ILE A 182 -24.56 -15.45 -10.06
N GLN A 183 -25.73 -15.37 -10.68
CA GLN A 183 -25.86 -15.50 -12.14
C GLN A 183 -25.08 -14.40 -12.88
N PHE A 184 -25.08 -13.18 -12.35
CA PHE A 184 -24.29 -12.08 -12.90
C PHE A 184 -22.80 -12.43 -12.97
N PHE A 185 -22.22 -12.98 -11.88
CA PHE A 185 -20.82 -13.40 -11.87
C PHE A 185 -20.55 -14.61 -12.74
N LEU A 186 -21.42 -15.63 -12.70
CA LEU A 186 -21.26 -16.84 -13.53
C LEU A 186 -21.24 -16.51 -15.03
N ALA A 187 -22.09 -15.60 -15.47
CA ALA A 187 -22.14 -15.16 -16.88
C ALA A 187 -20.88 -14.41 -17.34
N ARG A 188 -20.01 -13.96 -16.39
CA ARG A 188 -18.77 -13.21 -16.68
C ARG A 188 -17.49 -13.99 -16.42
N LYS A 189 -17.58 -15.29 -16.30
CA LYS A 189 -16.42 -16.16 -16.05
C LYS A 189 -15.27 -15.89 -17.03
N GLU A 190 -15.60 -15.76 -18.32
CA GLU A 190 -14.59 -15.56 -19.37
C GLU A 190 -13.89 -14.19 -19.27
N ASP A 191 -14.57 -13.19 -18.71
CA ASP A 191 -14.03 -11.84 -18.52
C ASP A 191 -12.93 -11.83 -17.45
N CYS A 192 -12.98 -12.75 -16.48
CA CYS A 192 -12.04 -12.80 -15.37
C CYS A 192 -10.58 -13.02 -15.80
N GLY A 193 -10.36 -13.75 -16.90
CA GLY A 193 -9.02 -14.07 -17.40
C GLY A 193 -8.47 -13.11 -18.46
N VAL A 194 -9.22 -12.11 -18.92
CA VAL A 194 -8.86 -11.30 -20.10
C VAL A 194 -7.51 -10.60 -19.92
N ALA A 195 -7.29 -9.91 -18.79
CA ALA A 195 -6.05 -9.17 -18.54
C ALA A 195 -4.84 -10.10 -18.39
N LEU A 196 -4.97 -11.19 -17.62
CA LEU A 196 -3.89 -12.15 -17.41
C LEU A 196 -3.54 -12.93 -18.69
N ARG A 197 -4.53 -13.28 -19.50
CA ARG A 197 -4.29 -13.87 -20.84
C ARG A 197 -3.53 -12.90 -21.73
N ALA A 198 -3.94 -11.64 -21.80
CA ALA A 198 -3.27 -10.64 -22.61
C ALA A 198 -1.82 -10.38 -22.15
N LEU A 199 -1.56 -10.44 -20.82
CA LEU A 199 -0.21 -10.36 -20.26
C LEU A 199 0.64 -11.58 -20.68
N ARG A 200 0.10 -12.81 -20.53
CA ARG A 200 0.78 -14.06 -20.92
C ARG A 200 1.09 -14.12 -22.43
N GLU A 201 0.20 -13.54 -23.25
CA GLU A 201 0.36 -13.47 -24.70
C GLU A 201 1.25 -12.30 -25.16
N GLY A 202 1.80 -11.50 -24.22
CA GLY A 202 2.62 -10.34 -24.55
C GLY A 202 1.85 -9.14 -25.16
N LYS A 203 0.53 -9.17 -25.11
CA LYS A 203 -0.36 -8.08 -25.60
C LYS A 203 -0.44 -6.91 -24.61
N LEU A 204 -0.20 -7.18 -23.34
CA LEU A 204 -0.08 -6.17 -22.29
C LEU A 204 1.32 -6.25 -21.66
N PRO A 205 1.99 -5.11 -21.42
CA PRO A 205 3.23 -5.10 -20.66
C PRO A 205 2.93 -5.28 -19.17
N LEU A 206 3.84 -5.94 -18.45
CA LEU A 206 3.84 -5.91 -16.99
C LEU A 206 4.17 -4.49 -16.52
N ARG A 207 3.36 -3.93 -15.64
CA ARG A 207 3.53 -2.56 -15.11
C ARG A 207 3.30 -2.55 -13.61
N VAL A 208 3.91 -1.56 -12.94
CA VAL A 208 3.59 -1.25 -11.54
C VAL A 208 2.22 -0.58 -11.51
N THR A 209 1.34 -1.09 -10.64
CA THR A 209 0.01 -0.52 -10.40
C THR A 209 -0.23 -0.34 -8.92
N HIS A 210 -1.03 0.66 -8.54
CA HIS A 210 -1.33 0.92 -7.12
C HIS A 210 -2.34 -0.09 -6.54
N ASN A 211 -3.28 -0.56 -7.35
CA ASN A 211 -4.33 -1.55 -7.05
C ASN A 211 -5.31 -1.22 -5.89
N ASP A 212 -5.18 -0.07 -5.24
CA ASP A 212 -6.11 0.39 -4.18
C ASP A 212 -6.31 1.90 -4.30
N THR A 213 -6.91 2.31 -5.44
CA THR A 213 -7.09 3.72 -5.82
C THR A 213 -8.35 4.30 -5.20
N LYS A 214 -8.29 4.71 -3.95
CA LYS A 214 -9.40 5.36 -3.22
C LYS A 214 -8.96 6.68 -2.58
N LEU A 215 -9.93 7.48 -2.16
CA LEU A 215 -9.71 8.83 -1.62
C LEU A 215 -9.48 8.89 -0.10
N ASN A 216 -9.65 7.79 0.61
CA ASN A 216 -9.53 7.68 2.07
C ASN A 216 -8.46 6.68 2.50
#